data_7c73502a25fade39f8154009b08c6696
#
_entry.id   7c73502a25fade39f8154009b08c6696
#
_cell.length_a   1.000
_cell.length_b   1.000
_cell.length_c   1.000
_cell.angle_alpha   90.00
_cell.angle_beta   90.00
_cell.angle_gamma   90.00
#
_symmetry.space_group_name_H-M   'P 1'
#
loop_
_entity.id
_entity.type
_entity.pdbx_description
1 polymer ?
#
loop_
_entity_poly.entity_id
_entity_poly.type
_entity_poly.pdbx_seq_one_letter_code
_entity_poly.pdbx_strand_id
1 'polypeptide(L)'
;MAKETVLNIGFDDTDSPKGMCTTFLAYKMVDLLQKQKTEFLDFPRLIRFNPNIPWKTRGNGAVSMRIKTKNPSKIKTQIKNLVSKYSDTKNGANPGLVFYQSDLIPSEFTDFSNLALWQLINRKNAKIFAKKNNLEFFYEGNGQGLVGAIGAIGYDFKDHTLELLSYRKKPKFGK
;
A
#
# COMPACT_ATOMS: atom_id res chain seq x y z
N MET A 1 -3.24 -0.36 -30.48
CA MET A 1 -3.28 -1.22 -29.27
C MET A 1 -2.89 -0.36 -28.07
N ALA A 2 -3.58 -0.49 -26.92
CA ALA A 2 -3.20 0.26 -25.71
C ALA A 2 -1.81 -0.17 -25.26
N LYS A 3 -0.92 0.80 -24.97
CA LYS A 3 0.45 0.54 -24.51
C LYS A 3 0.40 -0.04 -23.09
N GLU A 4 1.14 -1.08 -22.82
CA GLU A 4 1.34 -1.60 -21.46
C GLU A 4 2.16 -0.60 -20.64
N THR A 5 1.81 -0.50 -19.39
CA THR A 5 2.45 0.40 -18.44
C THR A 5 2.66 -0.29 -17.10
N VAL A 6 3.73 0.04 -16.43
CA VAL A 6 3.98 -0.40 -15.06
C VAL A 6 3.21 0.49 -14.10
N LEU A 7 2.49 -0.14 -13.19
CA LEU A 7 1.77 0.52 -12.11
C LEU A 7 2.32 0.01 -10.78
N ASN A 8 2.90 0.94 -10.03
CA ASN A 8 3.32 0.73 -8.65
C ASN A 8 2.17 1.15 -7.73
N ILE A 9 1.83 0.30 -6.78
CA ILE A 9 0.69 0.45 -5.88
C ILE A 9 1.21 0.34 -4.46
N GLY A 10 0.99 1.35 -3.63
CA GLY A 10 1.32 1.31 -2.20
C GLY A 10 0.07 1.60 -1.36
N PHE A 11 -0.10 0.89 -0.24
CA PHE A 11 -1.22 1.12 0.67
C PHE A 11 -0.88 0.74 2.11
N ASP A 12 -1.54 1.42 3.04
CA ASP A 12 -1.30 1.26 4.48
C ASP A 12 -2.50 1.71 5.31
N ASP A 13 -2.46 1.42 6.61
CA ASP A 13 -3.40 1.83 7.65
C ASP A 13 -4.87 1.44 7.35
N THR A 14 -5.06 0.21 6.89
CA THR A 14 -6.37 -0.34 6.51
C THR A 14 -7.02 -1.14 7.63
N ASP A 15 -6.31 -1.38 8.72
CA ASP A 15 -6.75 -2.13 9.90
C ASP A 15 -6.92 -1.23 11.13
N SER A 16 -7.63 -1.73 12.11
CA SER A 16 -7.83 -1.10 13.40
C SER A 16 -7.48 -2.07 14.53
N PRO A 17 -7.43 -1.60 15.80
CA PRO A 17 -7.31 -2.51 16.95
C PRO A 17 -8.43 -3.56 17.04
N LYS A 18 -9.57 -3.31 16.41
CA LYS A 18 -10.72 -4.22 16.45
C LYS A 18 -10.70 -5.27 15.34
N GLY A 19 -10.03 -5.00 14.24
CA GLY A 19 -10.02 -5.97 13.14
C GLY A 19 -9.32 -5.51 11.87
N MET A 20 -9.46 -6.32 10.86
CA MET A 20 -8.82 -6.23 9.56
C MET A 20 -7.29 -6.39 9.61
N CYS A 21 -6.66 -6.37 8.46
CA CYS A 21 -5.22 -6.46 8.31
C CYS A 21 -4.83 -5.98 6.90
N THR A 22 -3.82 -5.13 6.81
CA THR A 22 -3.33 -4.62 5.53
C THR A 22 -2.88 -5.75 4.60
N THR A 23 -2.29 -6.83 5.14
CA THR A 23 -1.91 -8.00 4.34
C THR A 23 -3.11 -8.83 3.87
N PHE A 24 -4.23 -8.83 4.62
CA PHE A 24 -5.47 -9.45 4.12
C PHE A 24 -6.06 -8.68 2.94
N LEU A 25 -6.02 -7.35 2.99
CA LEU A 25 -6.41 -6.53 1.84
C LEU A 25 -5.48 -6.78 0.65
N ALA A 26 -4.16 -6.92 0.89
CA ALA A 26 -3.20 -7.33 -0.14
C ALA A 26 -3.62 -8.64 -0.83
N TYR A 27 -3.98 -9.66 -0.06
CA TYR A 27 -4.51 -10.92 -0.60
C TYR A 27 -5.76 -10.69 -1.49
N LYS A 28 -6.70 -9.84 -1.07
CA LYS A 28 -7.88 -9.52 -1.89
C LYS A 28 -7.54 -8.83 -3.19
N MET A 29 -6.55 -7.95 -3.18
CA MET A 29 -6.04 -7.29 -4.39
C MET A 29 -5.36 -8.28 -5.33
N VAL A 30 -4.51 -9.16 -4.78
CA VAL A 30 -3.85 -10.22 -5.56
C VAL A 30 -4.88 -11.14 -6.21
N ASP A 31 -5.87 -11.63 -5.45
CA ASP A 31 -6.95 -12.50 -5.98
C ASP A 31 -7.72 -11.81 -7.13
N LEU A 32 -8.04 -10.53 -6.99
CA LEU A 32 -8.69 -9.75 -8.04
C LEU A 32 -7.81 -9.65 -9.30
N LEU A 33 -6.54 -9.31 -9.13
CA LEU A 33 -5.60 -9.07 -10.23
C LEU A 33 -5.25 -10.37 -10.96
N GLN A 34 -5.07 -11.47 -10.23
CA GLN A 34 -4.83 -12.80 -10.80
C GLN A 34 -6.02 -13.29 -11.65
N LYS A 35 -7.26 -13.09 -11.18
CA LYS A 35 -8.47 -13.40 -11.95
C LYS A 35 -8.56 -12.62 -13.26
N GLN A 36 -7.95 -11.44 -13.32
CA GLN A 36 -7.84 -10.63 -14.53
C GLN A 36 -6.60 -10.95 -15.36
N LYS A 37 -5.81 -11.96 -14.98
CA LYS A 37 -4.55 -12.34 -15.62
C LYS A 37 -3.56 -11.17 -15.72
N THR A 38 -3.56 -10.30 -14.70
CA THR A 38 -2.61 -9.19 -14.60
C THR A 38 -1.21 -9.74 -14.33
N GLU A 39 -0.21 -9.25 -15.05
CA GLU A 39 1.20 -9.61 -14.83
C GLU A 39 1.73 -8.92 -13.59
N PHE A 40 2.21 -9.69 -12.62
CA PHE A 40 2.98 -9.19 -11.48
C PHE A 40 4.46 -9.18 -11.83
N LEU A 41 5.12 -8.04 -11.60
CA LEU A 41 6.56 -7.90 -11.82
C LEU A 41 7.38 -8.41 -10.65
N ASP A 42 6.76 -8.41 -9.46
CA ASP A 42 7.34 -8.85 -8.20
C ASP A 42 6.27 -9.51 -7.34
N PHE A 43 6.68 -10.26 -6.32
CA PHE A 43 5.78 -10.62 -5.23
C PHE A 43 5.26 -9.36 -4.51
N PRO A 44 4.05 -9.40 -3.93
CA PRO A 44 3.62 -8.35 -3.01
C PRO A 44 4.62 -8.20 -1.87
N ARG A 45 4.96 -6.96 -1.54
CA ARG A 45 6.02 -6.62 -0.60
C ARG A 45 5.41 -6.02 0.66
N LEU A 46 5.76 -6.59 1.83
CA LEU A 46 5.41 -6.04 3.13
C LEU A 46 6.64 -5.33 3.71
N ILE A 47 6.52 -4.06 3.97
CA ILE A 47 7.57 -3.24 4.55
C ILE A 47 7.21 -2.89 5.99
N ARG A 48 8.13 -3.12 6.92
CA ARG A 48 8.00 -2.70 8.31
C ARG A 48 8.70 -1.37 8.52
N PHE A 49 7.94 -0.36 8.86
CA PHE A 49 8.43 0.98 9.16
C PHE A 49 8.69 1.17 10.66
N ASN A 50 8.98 2.42 11.07
CA ASN A 50 9.34 2.78 12.42
C ASN A 50 8.36 2.18 13.46
N PRO A 51 8.82 1.28 14.34
CA PRO A 51 7.98 0.63 15.33
C PRO A 51 7.53 1.57 16.45
N ASN A 52 8.12 2.75 16.57
CA ASN A 52 7.86 3.72 17.63
C ASN A 52 6.75 4.74 17.29
N ILE A 53 6.07 4.57 16.14
CA ILE A 53 4.94 5.44 15.80
C ILE A 53 3.78 5.18 16.78
N PRO A 54 3.34 6.18 17.55
CA PRO A 54 2.41 5.96 18.67
C PRO A 54 1.00 5.56 18.26
N TRP A 55 0.58 5.89 17.04
CA TRP A 55 -0.77 5.57 16.50
C TRP A 55 -0.80 4.36 15.57
N LYS A 56 0.30 3.62 15.43
CA LYS A 56 0.27 2.37 14.67
C LYS A 56 -0.66 1.34 15.31
N THR A 57 -1.31 0.53 14.49
CA THR A 57 -2.22 -0.52 14.97
C THR A 57 -1.49 -1.78 15.44
N ARG A 58 -0.44 -2.20 14.78
CA ARG A 58 0.34 -3.41 15.07
C ARG A 58 1.82 -3.17 14.82
N GLY A 59 2.40 -3.85 13.83
CA GLY A 59 3.81 -3.80 13.52
C GLY A 59 4.22 -2.70 12.54
N ASN A 60 3.38 -1.69 12.32
CA ASN A 60 3.62 -0.59 11.39
C ASN A 60 4.07 -1.08 10.01
N GLY A 61 3.19 -1.82 9.32
CA GLY A 61 3.53 -2.47 8.06
C GLY A 61 2.67 -2.01 6.91
N ALA A 62 3.28 -1.42 5.89
CA ALA A 62 2.66 -1.08 4.63
C ALA A 62 2.94 -2.13 3.54
N VAL A 63 2.13 -2.14 2.49
CA VAL A 63 2.28 -3.08 1.38
C VAL A 63 2.48 -2.34 0.06
N SER A 64 3.34 -2.88 -0.80
CA SER A 64 3.44 -2.46 -2.20
C SER A 64 3.33 -3.63 -3.17
N MET A 65 2.89 -3.32 -4.38
CA MET A 65 2.79 -4.24 -5.52
C MET A 65 3.24 -3.54 -6.79
N ARG A 66 3.85 -4.29 -7.70
CA ARG A 66 4.23 -3.82 -9.03
C ARG A 66 3.60 -4.72 -10.09
N ILE A 67 2.86 -4.14 -10.99
CA ILE A 67 2.13 -4.86 -12.03
C ILE A 67 2.29 -4.19 -13.39
N LYS A 68 2.14 -4.98 -14.46
CA LYS A 68 1.94 -4.44 -15.81
C LYS A 68 0.46 -4.51 -16.19
N THR A 69 -0.02 -3.46 -16.86
CA THR A 69 -1.42 -3.41 -17.28
C THR A 69 -1.61 -2.52 -18.51
N LYS A 70 -2.58 -2.88 -19.34
CA LYS A 70 -3.09 -2.06 -20.46
C LYS A 70 -4.20 -1.11 -20.04
N ASN A 71 -4.76 -1.30 -18.84
CA ASN A 71 -5.88 -0.50 -18.35
C ASN A 71 -5.67 -0.04 -16.89
N PRO A 72 -4.71 0.87 -16.65
CA PRO A 72 -4.39 1.34 -15.30
C PRO A 72 -5.59 2.02 -14.63
N SER A 73 -6.41 2.77 -15.36
CA SER A 73 -7.58 3.46 -14.79
C SER A 73 -8.61 2.50 -14.21
N LYS A 74 -8.89 1.39 -14.91
CA LYS A 74 -9.79 0.34 -14.41
C LYS A 74 -9.26 -0.28 -13.13
N ILE A 75 -7.97 -0.64 -13.12
CA ILE A 75 -7.32 -1.25 -11.94
C ILE A 75 -7.33 -0.29 -10.76
N LYS A 76 -6.96 0.97 -10.96
CA LYS A 76 -6.99 1.99 -9.92
C LYS A 76 -8.37 2.11 -9.27
N THR A 77 -9.43 2.18 -10.09
CA THR A 77 -10.81 2.23 -9.59
C THR A 77 -11.17 0.98 -8.77
N GLN A 78 -10.83 -0.20 -9.26
CA GLN A 78 -11.12 -1.45 -8.56
C GLN A 78 -10.38 -1.55 -7.21
N ILE A 79 -9.11 -1.15 -7.17
CA ILE A 79 -8.31 -1.14 -5.95
C ILE A 79 -8.83 -0.11 -4.95
N LYS A 80 -9.19 1.11 -5.39
CA LYS A 80 -9.85 2.10 -4.53
C LYS A 80 -11.11 1.52 -3.88
N ASN A 81 -11.96 0.83 -4.65
CA ASN A 81 -13.15 0.19 -4.13
C ASN A 81 -12.85 -0.92 -3.10
N LEU A 82 -11.76 -1.68 -3.30
CA LEU A 82 -11.34 -2.68 -2.31
C LEU A 82 -10.84 -2.01 -1.02
N VAL A 83 -10.07 -0.93 -1.11
CA VAL A 83 -9.62 -0.16 0.06
C VAL A 83 -10.82 0.35 0.83
N SER A 84 -11.75 1.06 0.20
CA SER A 84 -12.97 1.57 0.86
C SER A 84 -13.82 0.45 1.47
N LYS A 85 -13.92 -0.69 0.79
CA LYS A 85 -14.74 -1.82 1.27
C LYS A 85 -14.15 -2.54 2.47
N TYR A 86 -12.83 -2.70 2.50
CA TYR A 86 -12.15 -3.58 3.46
C TYR A 86 -11.35 -2.83 4.53
N SER A 87 -11.25 -1.51 4.47
CA SER A 87 -10.63 -0.74 5.54
C SER A 87 -11.62 -0.55 6.70
N ASP A 88 -11.10 -0.72 7.92
CA ASP A 88 -11.93 -0.63 9.14
C ASP A 88 -12.02 0.81 9.65
N THR A 89 -12.42 1.72 8.77
CA THR A 89 -12.51 3.16 9.04
C THR A 89 -13.46 3.50 10.19
N LYS A 90 -14.52 2.70 10.37
CA LYS A 90 -15.48 2.85 11.47
C LYS A 90 -14.83 2.66 12.85
N ASN A 91 -13.74 1.93 12.93
CA ASN A 91 -13.00 1.66 14.15
C ASN A 91 -11.64 2.35 14.20
N GLY A 92 -11.40 3.36 13.34
CA GLY A 92 -10.26 4.25 13.44
C GLY A 92 -9.13 4.02 12.42
N ALA A 93 -9.28 3.10 11.46
CA ALA A 93 -8.35 3.00 10.34
C ALA A 93 -8.37 4.28 9.50
N ASN A 94 -7.20 4.70 9.00
CA ASN A 94 -7.06 5.90 8.18
C ASN A 94 -6.30 5.55 6.88
N PRO A 95 -6.89 4.73 6.01
CA PRO A 95 -6.20 4.16 4.88
C PRO A 95 -5.60 5.21 3.96
N GLY A 96 -4.40 4.91 3.49
CA GLY A 96 -3.73 5.60 2.41
C GLY A 96 -3.43 4.64 1.27
N LEU A 97 -3.67 5.10 0.06
CA LEU A 97 -3.41 4.37 -1.18
C LEU A 97 -2.75 5.31 -2.16
N VAL A 98 -1.66 4.87 -2.79
CA VAL A 98 -0.95 5.64 -3.80
C VAL A 98 -0.69 4.79 -5.04
N PHE A 99 -0.70 5.45 -6.19
CA PHE A 99 -0.34 4.88 -7.47
C PHE A 99 0.76 5.71 -8.11
N TYR A 100 1.77 5.03 -8.61
CA TYR A 100 2.84 5.64 -9.40
C TYR A 100 3.02 4.86 -10.70
N GLN A 101 2.84 5.55 -11.80
CA GLN A 101 2.86 4.94 -13.13
C GLN A 101 4.20 5.18 -13.80
N SER A 102 5.18 4.32 -13.52
CA SER A 102 6.53 4.36 -14.07
C SER A 102 7.26 3.04 -13.87
N ASP A 103 8.15 2.72 -14.78
CA ASP A 103 9.05 1.56 -14.67
C ASP A 103 10.16 1.79 -13.63
N LEU A 104 10.56 3.05 -13.47
CA LEU A 104 11.62 3.46 -12.56
C LEU A 104 11.05 4.19 -11.36
N ILE A 105 11.60 3.91 -10.19
CA ILE A 105 11.31 4.63 -8.95
C ILE A 105 12.44 5.65 -8.74
N PRO A 106 12.14 6.95 -8.71
CA PRO A 106 13.13 7.98 -8.44
C PRO A 106 13.76 7.86 -7.05
N SER A 107 15.01 8.30 -6.90
CA SER A 107 15.74 8.22 -5.63
C SER A 107 15.04 8.94 -4.47
N GLU A 108 14.28 9.99 -4.76
CA GLU A 108 13.51 10.73 -3.75
C GLU A 108 12.48 9.86 -3.03
N PHE A 109 11.95 8.81 -3.71
CA PHE A 109 11.05 7.85 -3.07
C PHE A 109 11.81 6.95 -2.09
N THR A 110 13.03 6.55 -2.45
CA THR A 110 13.91 5.78 -1.56
C THR A 110 14.32 6.61 -0.35
N ASP A 111 14.64 7.89 -0.55
CA ASP A 111 14.94 8.81 0.55
C ASP A 111 13.73 8.99 1.48
N PHE A 112 12.54 9.16 0.92
CA PHE A 112 11.30 9.21 1.71
C PHE A 112 11.06 7.92 2.50
N SER A 113 11.29 6.76 1.87
CA SER A 113 11.16 5.47 2.52
C SER A 113 12.15 5.31 3.67
N ASN A 114 13.42 5.67 3.45
CA ASN A 114 14.46 5.64 4.47
C ASN A 114 14.13 6.55 5.67
N LEU A 115 13.61 7.73 5.42
CA LEU A 115 13.13 8.60 6.49
C LEU A 115 11.99 7.94 7.29
N ALA A 116 11.05 7.30 6.63
CA ALA A 116 9.92 6.63 7.28
C ALA A 116 10.33 5.43 8.15
N LEU A 117 11.49 4.82 7.92
CA LEU A 117 12.03 3.74 8.77
C LEU A 117 12.43 4.23 10.17
N TRP A 118 12.86 5.48 10.29
CA TRP A 118 13.50 5.97 11.52
C TRP A 118 12.82 7.21 12.12
N GLN A 119 12.09 7.96 11.31
CA GLN A 119 11.52 9.24 11.70
C GLN A 119 9.99 9.25 11.61
N LEU A 120 9.39 10.16 12.35
CA LEU A 120 7.98 10.45 12.25
C LEU A 120 7.76 11.43 11.09
N ILE A 121 7.16 10.95 10.00
CA ILE A 121 6.74 11.80 8.89
C ILE A 121 5.26 12.17 9.11
N ASN A 122 4.98 13.45 9.09
CA ASN A 122 3.59 13.88 9.20
C ASN A 122 2.85 13.76 7.85
N ARG A 123 1.54 13.53 7.93
CA ARG A 123 0.67 13.35 6.75
C ARG A 123 0.63 14.56 5.80
N LYS A 124 0.91 15.78 6.30
CA LYS A 124 0.99 16.98 5.45
C LYS A 124 2.19 16.88 4.51
N ASN A 125 3.35 16.47 5.04
CA ASN A 125 4.55 16.26 4.24
C ASN A 125 4.37 15.13 3.23
N ALA A 126 3.69 14.03 3.61
CA ALA A 126 3.35 12.96 2.67
C ALA A 126 2.47 13.46 1.51
N LYS A 127 1.46 14.28 1.77
CA LYS A 127 0.61 14.88 0.73
C LYS A 127 1.39 15.86 -0.17
N ILE A 128 2.30 16.64 0.39
CA ILE A 128 3.19 17.55 -0.37
C ILE A 128 4.09 16.71 -1.29
N PHE A 129 4.73 15.67 -0.74
CA PHE A 129 5.58 14.77 -1.50
C PHE A 129 4.80 14.11 -2.66
N ALA A 130 3.62 13.58 -2.38
CA ALA A 130 2.78 12.95 -3.39
C ALA A 130 2.45 13.91 -4.55
N LYS A 131 2.07 15.15 -4.24
CA LYS A 131 1.77 16.17 -5.25
C LYS A 131 3.00 16.56 -6.07
N LYS A 132 4.14 16.79 -5.40
CA LYS A 132 5.41 17.15 -6.05
C LYS A 132 5.87 16.10 -7.06
N ASN A 133 5.65 14.83 -6.75
CA ASN A 133 6.10 13.68 -7.54
C ASN A 133 5.00 13.08 -8.43
N ASN A 134 3.90 13.80 -8.65
CA ASN A 134 2.78 13.37 -9.50
C ASN A 134 2.20 11.99 -9.13
N LEU A 135 2.21 11.63 -7.83
CA LEU A 135 1.53 10.46 -7.34
C LEU A 135 0.01 10.68 -7.38
N GLU A 136 -0.70 9.76 -7.99
CA GLU A 136 -2.15 9.68 -7.76
C GLU A 136 -2.38 9.01 -6.42
N PHE A 137 -3.17 9.64 -5.55
CA PHE A 137 -3.43 9.11 -4.21
C PHE A 137 -4.90 9.20 -3.82
N PHE A 138 -5.28 8.30 -2.95
CA PHE A 138 -6.59 8.22 -2.33
C PHE A 138 -6.42 7.95 -0.83
N TYR A 139 -7.31 8.48 0.00
CA TYR A 139 -7.33 8.19 1.42
C TYR A 139 -8.73 8.39 2.01
N GLU A 140 -8.98 7.74 3.12
CA GLU A 140 -10.13 8.00 3.98
C GLU A 140 -9.66 8.39 5.38
N GLY A 141 -10.57 8.92 6.19
CA GLY A 141 -10.23 9.44 7.51
C GLY A 141 -9.23 10.60 7.42
N ASN A 142 -8.21 10.57 8.23
CA ASN A 142 -7.19 11.61 8.28
C ASN A 142 -6.07 11.44 7.24
N GLY A 143 -6.00 10.27 6.56
CA GLY A 143 -5.01 9.95 5.54
C GLY A 143 -3.62 9.61 6.11
N GLN A 144 -3.54 9.12 7.34
CA GLN A 144 -2.28 8.72 7.98
C GLN A 144 -1.53 7.64 7.18
N GLY A 145 -2.26 6.69 6.59
CA GLY A 145 -1.70 5.62 5.77
C GLY A 145 -0.95 6.08 4.51
N LEU A 146 -1.08 7.34 4.09
CA LEU A 146 -0.31 7.86 2.94
C LEU A 146 1.20 7.81 3.19
N VAL A 147 1.66 7.96 4.43
CA VAL A 147 3.10 7.90 4.76
C VAL A 147 3.65 6.51 4.44
N GLY A 148 3.04 5.46 4.99
CA GLY A 148 3.47 4.08 4.73
C GLY A 148 3.25 3.66 3.27
N ALA A 149 2.15 4.11 2.64
CA ALA A 149 1.85 3.81 1.24
C ALA A 149 2.93 4.35 0.28
N ILE A 150 3.39 5.59 0.48
CA ILE A 150 4.48 6.20 -0.31
C ILE A 150 5.80 5.49 0.00
N GLY A 151 6.12 5.30 1.28
CA GLY A 151 7.33 4.62 1.71
C GLY A 151 7.44 3.21 1.14
N ALA A 152 6.32 2.47 1.06
CA ALA A 152 6.31 1.12 0.53
C ALA A 152 6.65 1.04 -0.97
N ILE A 153 6.32 2.06 -1.77
CA ILE A 153 6.75 2.13 -3.17
C ILE A 153 8.25 2.39 -3.29
N GLY A 154 8.79 3.24 -2.41
CA GLY A 154 10.19 3.67 -2.48
C GLY A 154 11.20 2.73 -1.80
N TYR A 155 10.75 1.71 -1.09
CA TYR A 155 11.66 0.84 -0.33
C TYR A 155 12.61 0.06 -1.24
N ASP A 156 13.91 0.13 -0.94
CA ASP A 156 14.95 -0.64 -1.62
C ASP A 156 15.09 -2.03 -0.97
N PHE A 157 14.72 -3.07 -1.71
CA PHE A 157 14.71 -4.47 -1.23
C PHE A 157 16.06 -5.15 -1.41
N LYS A 158 17.14 -4.58 -0.88
CA LYS A 158 18.45 -5.26 -0.85
C LYS A 158 18.39 -6.50 0.04
N ASP A 159 17.78 -6.35 1.22
CA ASP A 159 17.60 -7.44 2.18
C ASP A 159 16.10 -7.72 2.35
N HIS A 160 15.69 -8.98 2.13
CA HIS A 160 14.31 -9.41 2.28
C HIS A 160 14.21 -10.90 2.58
N THR A 161 13.08 -11.31 3.15
CA THR A 161 12.68 -12.70 3.30
C THR A 161 11.51 -13.02 2.39
N LEU A 162 11.35 -14.29 2.05
CA LEU A 162 10.16 -14.79 1.36
C LEU A 162 9.28 -15.53 2.36
N GLU A 163 8.02 -15.12 2.47
CA GLU A 163 7.09 -15.66 3.43
C GLU A 163 5.80 -16.13 2.78
N LEU A 164 5.29 -17.27 3.24
CA LEU A 164 4.00 -17.76 2.82
C LEU A 164 2.89 -17.04 3.56
N LEU A 165 2.02 -16.36 2.81
CA LEU A 165 0.85 -15.70 3.34
C LEU A 165 -0.37 -16.59 3.15
N SER A 166 -0.98 -17.07 4.22
CA SER A 166 -2.20 -17.86 4.14
C SER A 166 -3.33 -17.29 4.98
N TYR A 167 -4.54 -17.33 4.43
CA TYR A 167 -5.75 -16.86 5.09
C TYR A 167 -6.85 -17.92 5.04
N ARG A 168 -7.64 -17.96 6.09
CA ARG A 168 -8.85 -18.80 6.09
C ARG A 168 -9.86 -18.25 5.10
N LYS A 169 -10.63 -19.14 4.44
CA LYS A 169 -11.71 -18.75 3.52
C LYS A 169 -12.76 -17.84 4.19
N LYS A 170 -13.01 -18.03 5.48
CA LYS A 170 -13.86 -17.17 6.31
C LYS A 170 -13.00 -16.64 7.46
N PRO A 171 -12.47 -15.41 7.38
CA PRO A 171 -11.75 -14.83 8.48
C PRO A 171 -12.68 -14.72 9.69
N LYS A 172 -12.29 -15.31 10.82
CA LYS A 172 -12.89 -14.96 12.11
C LYS A 172 -12.28 -13.65 12.53
N PHE A 173 -13.08 -12.59 12.53
CA PHE A 173 -12.69 -11.32 13.12
C PHE A 173 -12.67 -11.50 14.63
N GLY A 174 -11.55 -11.19 15.23
CA GLY A 174 -11.41 -10.89 16.64
C GLY A 174 -11.54 -12.07 17.60
N LYS A 175 -10.55 -12.31 18.29
CA LYS A 175 -10.41 -12.16 19.75
C LYS A 175 -9.07 -11.56 20.01
#